data_8d7cfa6c69036eb4d6eb6b4883b63a46
#
_entry.id   8d7cfa6c69036eb4d6eb6b4883b63a46
#
_cell.length_a   1.000
_cell.length_b   1.000
_cell.length_c   1.000
_cell.angle_alpha   90.00
_cell.angle_beta   90.00
_cell.angle_gamma   90.00
#
_symmetry.space_group_name_H-M   'P 1'
#
loop_
_entity.id
_entity.type
_entity.pdbx_description
1 polymer ?
#
loop_
_entity_poly.entity_id
_entity_poly.type
_entity_poly.pdbx_seq_one_letter_code
_entity_poly.pdbx_strand_id
1 'polypeptide(L)'
;MKKIFIILILFFSSITSISAETKRIISGNENAKITIIAYESLTCSHCANFHKEVYPMLKKEYIDTGLAKIEFRHFPLDIAAFNASKISQCNQGLSLKILESLYSNQQVWVKGSTIEEVNDNRKKFLEKEGFNIAFEKCINSAE
;
A
#
# COMPACT_ATOMS: atom_id res chain seq x y z
N MET A 1 32.41 -40.40 -17.27
CA MET A 1 31.11 -40.45 -16.56
C MET A 1 31.10 -39.62 -15.26
N LYS A 2 32.12 -39.62 -14.40
CA LYS A 2 32.17 -38.82 -13.16
C LYS A 2 32.14 -37.28 -13.36
N LYS A 3 32.72 -36.74 -14.43
CA LYS A 3 32.75 -35.27 -14.69
C LYS A 3 31.40 -34.68 -15.14
N ILE A 4 30.52 -35.46 -15.77
CA ILE A 4 29.22 -35.05 -16.23
C ILE A 4 28.25 -34.93 -15.04
N PHE A 5 28.42 -35.78 -14.02
CA PHE A 5 27.58 -35.75 -12.81
C PHE A 5 27.79 -34.48 -11.93
N ILE A 6 29.05 -33.99 -11.90
CA ILE A 6 29.37 -32.76 -11.12
C ILE A 6 28.80 -31.52 -11.77
N ILE A 7 28.74 -31.44 -13.10
CA ILE A 7 28.16 -30.32 -13.84
C ILE A 7 26.64 -30.27 -13.64
N LEU A 8 25.96 -31.41 -13.56
CA LEU A 8 24.52 -31.48 -13.35
C LEU A 8 24.10 -31.01 -11.93
N ILE A 9 24.92 -31.25 -10.91
CA ILE A 9 24.68 -30.84 -9.54
C ILE A 9 24.84 -29.31 -9.36
N LEU A 10 25.77 -28.69 -10.11
CA LEU A 10 25.97 -27.22 -10.04
C LEU A 10 24.85 -26.42 -10.73
N PHE A 11 24.11 -27.03 -11.65
CA PHE A 11 22.99 -26.35 -12.34
C PHE A 11 21.69 -26.35 -11.56
N PHE A 12 21.57 -27.17 -10.49
CA PHE A 12 20.35 -27.30 -9.70
C PHE A 12 20.28 -26.34 -8.50
N SER A 13 21.33 -25.55 -8.23
CA SER A 13 21.49 -24.77 -7.00
C SER A 13 21.02 -23.31 -7.10
N SER A 14 20.34 -22.87 -8.17
CA SER A 14 20.07 -21.44 -8.42
C SER A 14 18.59 -21.10 -8.60
N ILE A 15 17.66 -21.86 -8.01
CA ILE A 15 16.28 -21.42 -7.93
C ILE A 15 16.10 -20.68 -6.60
N THR A 16 16.59 -19.45 -6.52
CA THR A 16 16.17 -18.51 -5.50
C THR A 16 14.79 -18.03 -5.90
N SER A 17 13.76 -18.54 -5.24
CA SER A 17 12.42 -17.97 -5.32
C SER A 17 12.48 -16.54 -4.76
N ILE A 18 12.56 -15.55 -5.64
CA ILE A 18 12.35 -14.15 -5.26
C ILE A 18 10.84 -14.02 -5.00
N SER A 19 10.46 -14.21 -3.76
CA SER A 19 9.13 -13.81 -3.30
C SER A 19 9.15 -12.29 -3.17
N ALA A 20 8.41 -11.60 -4.03
CA ALA A 20 8.16 -10.17 -3.84
C ALA A 20 7.21 -10.03 -2.64
N GLU A 21 7.78 -9.84 -1.45
CA GLU A 21 7.00 -9.57 -0.24
C GLU A 21 6.58 -8.10 -0.25
N THR A 22 5.29 -7.87 -0.50
CA THR A 22 4.71 -6.53 -0.34
C THR A 22 4.79 -6.13 1.13
N LYS A 23 5.46 -5.01 1.42
CA LYS A 23 5.62 -4.54 2.79
C LYS A 23 4.26 -4.13 3.36
N ARG A 24 3.96 -4.65 4.56
CA ARG A 24 2.73 -4.34 5.29
C ARG A 24 2.67 -2.86 5.66
N ILE A 25 1.50 -2.23 5.52
CA ILE A 25 1.24 -0.88 6.01
C ILE A 25 0.72 -1.01 7.44
N ILE A 26 1.54 -0.65 8.40
CA ILE A 26 1.22 -0.81 9.83
C ILE A 26 1.22 0.55 10.51
N SER A 27 0.21 0.79 11.34
CA SER A 27 0.18 1.88 12.32
C SER A 27 0.24 1.30 13.72
N GLY A 28 1.13 1.83 14.54
CA GLY A 28 1.37 1.40 15.91
C GLY A 28 2.63 0.57 16.10
N ASN A 29 2.76 0.01 17.30
CA ASN A 29 3.91 -0.81 17.69
C ASN A 29 3.80 -2.20 17.05
N GLU A 30 4.79 -2.61 16.25
CA GLU A 30 4.81 -3.93 15.59
C GLU A 30 4.74 -5.11 16.59
N ASN A 31 5.15 -4.89 17.83
CA ASN A 31 5.09 -5.89 18.89
C ASN A 31 3.79 -5.86 19.71
N ALA A 32 2.81 -5.01 19.35
CA ALA A 32 1.52 -4.98 20.04
C ALA A 32 0.84 -6.35 19.98
N LYS A 33 0.25 -6.78 21.10
CA LYS A 33 -0.39 -8.11 21.22
C LYS A 33 -1.65 -8.25 20.38
N ILE A 34 -2.37 -7.14 20.17
CA ILE A 34 -3.60 -7.13 19.37
C ILE A 34 -3.27 -6.59 18.00
N THR A 35 -3.63 -7.35 16.96
CA THR A 35 -3.54 -6.89 15.57
C THR A 35 -4.93 -6.76 14.98
N ILE A 36 -5.27 -5.55 14.55
CA ILE A 36 -6.48 -5.28 13.78
C ILE A 36 -6.07 -5.33 12.31
N ILE A 37 -6.77 -6.12 11.49
CA ILE A 37 -6.52 -6.18 10.05
C ILE A 37 -7.69 -5.51 9.35
N ALA A 38 -7.41 -4.42 8.61
CA ALA A 38 -8.37 -3.68 7.83
C ALA A 38 -8.16 -3.94 6.33
N TYR A 39 -9.14 -4.57 5.68
CA TYR A 39 -9.17 -4.73 4.22
C TYR A 39 -9.94 -3.58 3.61
N GLU A 40 -9.30 -2.76 2.78
CA GLU A 40 -9.83 -1.47 2.37
C GLU A 40 -9.57 -1.15 0.89
N SER A 41 -10.51 -0.43 0.28
CA SER A 41 -10.36 0.13 -1.06
C SER A 41 -10.24 1.65 -1.01
N LEU A 42 -9.23 2.19 -1.69
CA LEU A 42 -8.96 3.62 -1.70
C LEU A 42 -10.04 4.47 -2.42
N THR A 43 -10.94 3.84 -3.18
CA THR A 43 -12.10 4.51 -3.80
C THR A 43 -13.40 4.34 -3.00
N CYS A 44 -13.40 3.49 -1.96
CA CYS A 44 -14.57 3.23 -1.14
C CYS A 44 -14.84 4.40 -0.16
N SER A 45 -16.00 5.04 -0.28
CA SER A 45 -16.40 6.16 0.59
C SER A 45 -16.56 5.76 2.07
N HIS A 46 -17.01 4.55 2.33
CA HIS A 46 -17.12 4.04 3.71
C HIS A 46 -15.74 3.82 4.34
N CYS A 47 -14.74 3.39 3.57
CA CYS A 47 -13.37 3.30 4.03
C CYS A 47 -12.80 4.70 4.35
N ALA A 48 -13.06 5.69 3.49
CA ALA A 48 -12.66 7.07 3.77
C ALA A 48 -13.34 7.62 5.05
N ASN A 49 -14.61 7.31 5.27
CA ASN A 49 -15.31 7.70 6.51
C ASN A 49 -14.72 7.00 7.75
N PHE A 50 -14.31 5.73 7.63
CA PHE A 50 -13.60 5.04 8.71
C PHE A 50 -12.31 5.78 9.08
N HIS A 51 -11.50 6.16 8.09
CA HIS A 51 -10.26 6.91 8.32
C HIS A 51 -10.50 8.30 8.91
N LYS A 52 -11.63 8.93 8.60
CA LYS A 52 -11.96 10.26 9.08
C LYS A 52 -12.55 10.25 10.50
N GLU A 53 -13.42 9.30 10.81
CA GLU A 53 -14.26 9.33 12.00
C GLU A 53 -13.89 8.30 13.05
N VAL A 54 -13.48 7.10 12.65
CA VAL A 54 -13.25 5.98 13.56
C VAL A 54 -11.76 5.79 13.86
N TYR A 55 -10.94 5.77 12.83
CA TYR A 55 -9.51 5.50 12.98
C TYR A 55 -8.78 6.49 13.90
N PRO A 56 -9.07 7.81 13.93
CA PRO A 56 -8.41 8.73 14.87
C PRO A 56 -8.68 8.39 16.34
N MET A 57 -9.90 7.97 16.68
CA MET A 57 -10.23 7.52 18.05
C MET A 57 -9.54 6.20 18.37
N LEU A 58 -9.62 5.23 17.45
CA LEU A 58 -8.94 3.95 17.59
C LEU A 58 -7.42 4.12 17.76
N LYS A 59 -6.84 5.03 16.98
CA LYS A 59 -5.42 5.37 17.06
C LYS A 59 -5.06 5.92 18.44
N LYS A 60 -5.78 6.93 18.90
CA LYS A 60 -5.54 7.59 20.19
C LYS A 60 -5.68 6.63 21.37
N GLU A 61 -6.73 5.80 21.38
CA GLU A 61 -7.10 5.01 22.55
C GLU A 61 -6.35 3.67 22.64
N TYR A 62 -5.99 3.08 21.51
CA TYR A 62 -5.44 1.73 21.48
C TYR A 62 -4.08 1.61 20.79
N ILE A 63 -3.87 2.35 19.69
CA ILE A 63 -2.66 2.18 18.87
C ILE A 63 -1.51 2.98 19.46
N ASP A 64 -1.71 4.25 19.77
CA ASP A 64 -0.68 5.13 20.35
C ASP A 64 -0.32 4.73 21.79
N THR A 65 -1.21 4.01 22.48
CA THR A 65 -0.94 3.41 23.81
C THR A 65 -0.14 2.11 23.73
N GLY A 66 0.05 1.56 22.53
CA GLY A 66 0.76 0.29 22.33
C GLY A 66 -0.07 -0.97 22.63
N LEU A 67 -1.35 -0.83 22.97
CA LEU A 67 -2.24 -1.96 23.21
C LEU A 67 -2.55 -2.75 21.94
N ALA A 68 -2.73 -2.05 20.84
CA ALA A 68 -3.01 -2.64 19.54
C ALA A 68 -2.14 -2.02 18.43
N LYS A 69 -2.09 -2.71 17.29
CA LYS A 69 -1.65 -2.18 16.00
C LYS A 69 -2.73 -2.43 14.97
N ILE A 70 -2.75 -1.61 13.92
CA ILE A 70 -3.59 -1.85 12.76
C ILE A 70 -2.71 -2.10 11.53
N GLU A 71 -3.04 -3.13 10.77
CA GLU A 71 -2.43 -3.49 9.50
C GLU A 71 -3.46 -3.22 8.40
N PHE A 72 -3.16 -2.26 7.53
CA PHE A 72 -3.98 -1.93 6.38
C PHE A 72 -3.59 -2.81 5.20
N ARG A 73 -4.58 -3.50 4.64
CA ARG A 73 -4.44 -4.36 3.47
C ARG A 73 -5.31 -3.85 2.33
N HIS A 74 -4.69 -3.63 1.18
CA HIS A 74 -5.44 -3.21 0.01
C HIS A 74 -6.38 -4.30 -0.49
N PHE A 75 -7.62 -3.91 -0.72
CA PHE A 75 -8.67 -4.70 -1.36
C PHE A 75 -9.34 -3.85 -2.44
N PRO A 76 -8.64 -3.60 -3.58
CA PRO A 76 -9.12 -2.67 -4.60
C PRO A 76 -10.40 -3.18 -5.26
N LEU A 77 -11.45 -2.36 -5.27
CA LEU A 77 -12.75 -2.68 -5.87
C LEU A 77 -12.84 -2.27 -7.36
N ASP A 78 -11.91 -1.43 -7.81
CA ASP A 78 -11.83 -0.93 -9.18
C ASP A 78 -10.38 -0.61 -9.58
N ILE A 79 -10.16 -0.26 -10.85
CA ILE A 79 -8.83 0.03 -11.39
C ILE A 79 -8.22 1.31 -10.78
N ALA A 80 -9.05 2.29 -10.39
CA ALA A 80 -8.55 3.51 -9.74
C ALA A 80 -8.03 3.22 -8.34
N ALA A 81 -8.75 2.35 -7.57
CA ALA A 81 -8.28 1.86 -6.28
C ALA A 81 -7.01 1.02 -6.42
N PHE A 82 -6.94 0.15 -7.44
CA PHE A 82 -5.76 -0.66 -7.71
C PHE A 82 -4.52 0.21 -7.98
N ASN A 83 -4.64 1.21 -8.86
CA ASN A 83 -3.55 2.15 -9.14
C ASN A 83 -3.17 2.97 -7.89
N ALA A 84 -4.15 3.39 -7.08
CA ALA A 84 -3.89 4.07 -5.82
C ALA A 84 -3.13 3.19 -4.81
N SER A 85 -3.46 1.90 -4.76
CA SER A 85 -2.79 0.92 -3.92
C SER A 85 -1.32 0.77 -4.30
N LYS A 86 -1.01 0.65 -5.60
CA LYS A 86 0.37 0.61 -6.11
C LYS A 86 1.14 1.87 -5.72
N ILE A 87 0.55 3.05 -5.88
CA ILE A 87 1.16 4.33 -5.50
C ILE A 87 1.47 4.39 -4.01
N SER A 88 0.55 3.95 -3.15
CA SER A 88 0.77 3.97 -1.70
C SER A 88 1.87 3.00 -1.25
N GLN A 89 2.10 1.92 -1.97
CA GLN A 89 3.15 0.92 -1.69
C GLN A 89 4.52 1.29 -2.27
N CYS A 90 4.56 2.12 -3.29
CA CYS A 90 5.77 2.39 -4.08
C CYS A 90 6.89 3.06 -3.28
N ASN A 91 6.55 3.86 -2.27
CA ASN A 91 7.51 4.46 -1.34
C ASN A 91 7.29 3.89 0.06
N GLN A 92 7.94 2.77 0.35
CA GLN A 92 7.73 2.00 1.58
C GLN A 92 7.91 2.80 2.87
N GLY A 93 8.77 3.81 2.90
CA GLY A 93 8.97 4.69 4.07
C GLY A 93 7.82 5.67 4.31
N LEU A 94 6.96 5.90 3.31
CA LEU A 94 5.85 6.85 3.35
C LEU A 94 4.47 6.20 3.15
N SER A 95 4.41 4.87 3.01
CA SER A 95 3.17 4.15 2.65
C SER A 95 1.97 4.51 3.54
N LEU A 96 2.16 4.55 4.86
CA LEU A 96 1.09 4.93 5.79
C LEU A 96 0.65 6.38 5.59
N LYS A 97 1.61 7.31 5.45
CA LYS A 97 1.29 8.74 5.24
C LYS A 97 0.56 8.98 3.92
N ILE A 98 0.97 8.30 2.86
CA ILE A 98 0.32 8.38 1.55
C ILE A 98 -1.10 7.81 1.64
N LEU A 99 -1.29 6.65 2.29
CA LEU A 99 -2.58 6.03 2.51
C LEU A 99 -3.53 6.97 3.27
N GLU A 100 -3.10 7.52 4.41
CA GLU A 100 -3.88 8.45 5.22
C GLU A 100 -4.24 9.73 4.45
N SER A 101 -3.29 10.29 3.68
CA SER A 101 -3.53 11.46 2.83
C SER A 101 -4.56 11.19 1.73
N LEU A 102 -4.46 10.03 1.06
CA LEU A 102 -5.40 9.62 0.02
C LEU A 102 -6.83 9.44 0.57
N TYR A 103 -7.00 8.82 1.75
CA TYR A 103 -8.33 8.68 2.37
C TYR A 103 -8.90 10.02 2.82
N SER A 104 -8.10 10.85 3.49
CA SER A 104 -8.54 12.15 3.99
C SER A 104 -9.00 13.10 2.87
N ASN A 105 -8.48 12.91 1.66
CA ASN A 105 -8.75 13.76 0.51
C ASN A 105 -9.34 13.00 -0.68
N GLN A 106 -10.01 11.88 -0.42
CA GLN A 106 -10.57 11.01 -1.46
C GLN A 106 -11.39 11.79 -2.50
N GLN A 107 -12.25 12.71 -2.04
CA GLN A 107 -13.13 13.51 -2.90
C GLN A 107 -12.38 14.47 -3.84
N VAL A 108 -11.09 14.72 -3.59
CA VAL A 108 -10.26 15.59 -4.44
C VAL A 108 -9.71 14.82 -5.63
N TRP A 109 -9.11 13.66 -5.38
CA TRP A 109 -8.36 12.92 -6.40
C TRP A 109 -9.16 11.85 -7.15
N VAL A 110 -10.30 11.38 -6.59
CA VAL A 110 -11.12 10.33 -7.23
C VAL A 110 -11.97 10.85 -8.39
N LYS A 111 -11.99 12.15 -8.63
CA LYS A 111 -12.75 12.78 -9.72
C LYS A 111 -12.15 12.45 -11.08
N GLY A 112 -13.02 12.27 -12.06
CA GLY A 112 -12.65 12.00 -13.46
C GLY A 112 -13.66 11.07 -14.12
N SER A 113 -13.75 11.16 -15.44
CA SER A 113 -14.59 10.29 -16.27
C SER A 113 -13.80 9.12 -16.87
N THR A 114 -12.47 9.22 -16.87
CA THR A 114 -11.55 8.17 -17.33
C THR A 114 -10.51 7.86 -16.26
N ILE A 115 -9.86 6.70 -16.37
CA ILE A 115 -8.80 6.31 -15.43
C ILE A 115 -7.58 7.23 -15.53
N GLU A 116 -7.30 7.77 -16.72
CA GLU A 116 -6.22 8.71 -16.96
C GLU A 116 -6.46 10.00 -16.19
N GLU A 117 -7.69 10.55 -16.24
CA GLU A 117 -8.08 11.75 -15.49
C GLU A 117 -7.96 11.52 -13.97
N VAL A 118 -8.40 10.38 -13.47
CA VAL A 118 -8.28 10.04 -12.04
C VAL A 118 -6.82 9.90 -11.63
N ASN A 119 -5.99 9.28 -12.46
CA ASN A 119 -4.56 9.15 -12.20
C ASN A 119 -3.87 10.52 -12.18
N ASP A 120 -4.18 11.40 -13.12
CA ASP A 120 -3.67 12.76 -13.20
C ASP A 120 -4.06 13.60 -11.98
N ASN A 121 -5.32 13.52 -11.57
CA ASN A 121 -5.81 14.23 -10.38
C ASN A 121 -5.10 13.74 -9.12
N ARG A 122 -4.88 12.44 -8.98
CA ARG A 122 -4.13 11.84 -7.88
C ARG A 122 -2.68 12.28 -7.88
N LYS A 123 -2.02 12.29 -9.04
CA LYS A 123 -0.64 12.77 -9.19
C LYS A 123 -0.51 14.21 -8.74
N LYS A 124 -1.33 15.11 -9.29
CA LYS A 124 -1.35 16.54 -8.93
C LYS A 124 -1.64 16.74 -7.44
N PHE A 125 -2.55 15.95 -6.88
CA PHE A 125 -2.87 16.00 -5.46
C PHE A 125 -1.65 15.61 -4.61
N LEU A 126 -1.01 14.48 -4.89
CA LEU A 126 0.14 13.99 -4.12
C LEU A 126 1.36 14.91 -4.25
N GLU A 127 1.61 15.48 -5.43
CA GLU A 127 2.65 16.51 -5.63
C GLU A 127 2.39 17.76 -4.79
N LYS A 128 1.14 18.23 -4.74
CA LYS A 128 0.71 19.37 -3.91
C LYS A 128 0.90 19.11 -2.41
N GLU A 129 0.65 17.88 -1.97
CA GLU A 129 0.88 17.43 -0.58
C GLU A 129 2.38 17.20 -0.27
N GLY A 130 3.27 17.41 -1.24
CA GLY A 130 4.71 17.29 -1.07
C GLY A 130 5.26 15.87 -1.19
N PHE A 131 4.47 14.92 -1.68
CA PHE A 131 4.95 13.56 -1.94
C PHE A 131 5.70 13.50 -3.28
N ASN A 132 7.00 13.28 -3.23
CA ASN A 132 7.82 13.06 -4.43
C ASN A 132 7.80 11.57 -4.79
N ILE A 133 6.90 11.17 -5.66
CA ILE A 133 6.67 9.79 -6.08
C ILE A 133 6.98 9.64 -7.58
N ALA A 134 7.73 8.60 -7.94
CA ALA A 134 7.96 8.23 -9.34
C ALA A 134 6.68 7.61 -9.94
N PHE A 135 5.64 8.42 -10.13
CA PHE A 135 4.25 8.02 -10.35
C PHE A 135 4.09 7.00 -11.48
N GLU A 136 4.65 7.28 -12.66
CA GLU A 136 4.57 6.39 -13.82
C GLU A 136 5.26 5.04 -13.58
N LYS A 137 6.41 5.07 -12.90
CA LYS A 137 7.13 3.85 -12.52
C LYS A 137 6.29 3.00 -11.56
N CYS A 138 5.63 3.64 -10.59
CA CYS A 138 4.80 2.95 -9.60
C CYS A 138 3.56 2.32 -10.22
N ILE A 139 2.85 3.03 -11.12
CA ILE A 139 1.67 2.48 -11.79
C ILE A 139 2.03 1.32 -12.69
N ASN A 140 3.15 1.41 -13.42
CA ASN A 140 3.57 0.40 -14.38
C ASN A 140 4.38 -0.76 -13.76
N SER A 141 4.65 -0.74 -12.45
CA SER A 141 5.30 -1.86 -11.77
C SER A 141 4.45 -3.13 -11.84
N ALA A 142 5.10 -4.28 -11.94
CA ALA A 142 4.45 -5.59 -12.06
C ALA A 142 3.99 -6.17 -10.70
N GLU A 143 4.06 -5.38 -9.63
CA GLU A 143 3.67 -5.78 -8.27
C GLU A 143 2.16 -5.76 -8.05
#